data_ad7321ae9fde419ba3f2fa8d4490625a
#
_entry.id   ad7321ae9fde419ba3f2fa8d4490625a
#
_cell.length_a   1.000
_cell.length_b   1.000
_cell.length_c   1.000
_cell.angle_alpha   90.00
_cell.angle_beta   90.00
_cell.angle_gamma   90.00
#
_symmetry.space_group_name_H-M   'P 1'
#
loop_
_entity.id
_entity.type
_entity.pdbx_description
1 polymer ?
#
loop_
_entity_poly.entity_id
_entity_poly.type
_entity_poly.pdbx_seq_one_letter_code
_entity_poly.pdbx_strand_id
1 'polypeptide(L)'
;MKKILLFILLILFIPNCAGVSSKGVFGTGVSVAFDPRTVGTQIDDSIMQKNLLTRLVLAEKKYLLDIDLKVIDGRFFITGQVDNPEEKLIITKMAWETKGTRSVRNDIKIKENFNFKISVKDLLITSQLRTAIIFNKKIKASNYNIDTYKKKIYIYGIAQDNDERKEVINEANQILDVEDVISSILLIEELSRQKN
;
A
#
# COMPACT_ATOMS: atom_id res chain seq x y z
N MET A 1 -29.23 -11.41 -38.05
CA MET A 1 -28.03 -12.09 -37.50
C MET A 1 -26.87 -11.14 -37.26
N LYS A 2 -26.40 -10.31 -38.23
CA LYS A 2 -25.27 -9.35 -38.02
C LYS A 2 -25.48 -8.36 -36.86
N LYS A 3 -26.72 -7.86 -36.65
CA LYS A 3 -27.03 -6.90 -35.56
C LYS A 3 -26.99 -7.55 -34.17
N ILE A 4 -27.36 -8.83 -34.06
CA ILE A 4 -27.27 -9.60 -32.80
C ILE A 4 -25.81 -9.89 -32.45
N LEU A 5 -24.99 -10.24 -33.46
CA LEU A 5 -23.57 -10.46 -33.28
C LEU A 5 -22.85 -9.18 -32.80
N LEU A 6 -23.23 -8.01 -33.35
CA LEU A 6 -22.71 -6.72 -32.94
C LEU A 6 -23.10 -6.36 -31.50
N PHE A 7 -24.35 -6.74 -31.09
CA PHE A 7 -24.84 -6.49 -29.74
C PHE A 7 -24.14 -7.40 -28.71
N ILE A 8 -23.86 -8.64 -29.07
CA ILE A 8 -23.08 -9.58 -28.24
C ILE A 8 -21.62 -9.12 -28.12
N LEU A 9 -21.03 -8.61 -29.21
CA LEU A 9 -19.67 -8.06 -29.19
C LEU A 9 -19.58 -6.81 -28.31
N LEU A 10 -20.63 -5.97 -28.29
CA LEU A 10 -20.69 -4.75 -27.46
C LEU A 10 -20.78 -5.08 -25.96
N ILE A 11 -21.46 -6.17 -25.59
CA ILE A 11 -21.59 -6.64 -24.19
C ILE A 11 -20.26 -7.19 -23.66
N LEU A 12 -19.39 -7.73 -24.52
CA LEU A 12 -18.05 -8.18 -24.16
C LEU A 12 -17.07 -7.04 -23.84
N PHE A 13 -17.41 -5.80 -24.24
CA PHE A 13 -16.61 -4.60 -23.99
C PHE A 13 -17.16 -3.73 -22.85
N ILE A 14 -18.15 -4.18 -22.11
CA ILE A 14 -18.49 -3.49 -20.86
C ILE A 14 -17.38 -3.85 -19.86
N PRO A 15 -16.39 -2.97 -19.61
CA PRO A 15 -15.50 -3.19 -18.49
C PRO A 15 -16.40 -3.22 -17.26
N ASN A 16 -16.43 -4.35 -16.56
CA ASN A 16 -16.98 -4.41 -15.24
C ASN A 16 -16.27 -3.33 -14.42
N CYS A 17 -16.94 -2.21 -14.26
CA CYS A 17 -16.54 -1.14 -13.37
C CYS A 17 -16.83 -1.56 -11.92
N ALA A 18 -16.38 -2.75 -11.53
CA ALA A 18 -16.11 -3.11 -10.16
C ALA A 18 -14.79 -2.40 -9.85
N GLY A 19 -14.85 -1.34 -9.04
CA GLY A 19 -13.78 -0.42 -8.73
C GLY A 19 -12.40 -1.07 -8.71
N VAL A 20 -11.70 -0.98 -9.82
CA VAL A 20 -10.27 -1.29 -9.91
C VAL A 20 -9.55 -0.11 -9.28
N SER A 21 -9.52 -0.08 -7.94
CA SER A 21 -8.38 0.52 -7.29
C SER A 21 -7.17 -0.26 -7.80
N SER A 22 -6.09 0.41 -8.16
CA SER A 22 -4.82 -0.14 -8.66
C SER A 22 -4.12 -1.16 -7.73
N LYS A 23 -4.86 -1.73 -6.78
CA LYS A 23 -4.48 -2.75 -5.80
C LYS A 23 -5.04 -4.10 -6.28
N GLY A 24 -4.27 -4.76 -7.11
CA GLY A 24 -4.25 -6.21 -7.39
C GLY A 24 -5.60 -6.91 -7.59
N VAL A 25 -5.79 -7.46 -8.77
CA VAL A 25 -6.91 -8.29 -9.26
C VAL A 25 -7.18 -9.58 -8.44
N PHE A 26 -6.44 -9.81 -7.36
CA PHE A 26 -6.75 -10.92 -6.44
C PHE A 26 -7.67 -10.41 -5.35
N GLY A 27 -8.94 -10.82 -5.49
CA GLY A 27 -10.06 -10.36 -4.68
C GLY A 27 -9.78 -10.33 -3.18
N THR A 28 -10.37 -9.34 -2.53
CA THR A 28 -10.30 -9.09 -1.07
C THR A 28 -10.51 -10.33 -0.18
N GLY A 29 -11.15 -11.39 -0.69
CA GLY A 29 -11.38 -12.64 0.04
C GLY A 29 -10.11 -13.48 0.24
N VAL A 30 -9.20 -13.52 -0.74
CA VAL A 30 -7.97 -14.34 -0.65
C VAL A 30 -6.95 -13.66 0.27
N SER A 31 -6.81 -12.33 0.21
CA SER A 31 -5.91 -11.59 1.09
C SER A 31 -6.29 -11.70 2.57
N VAL A 32 -7.58 -11.71 2.90
CA VAL A 32 -8.09 -11.91 4.26
C VAL A 32 -7.73 -13.29 4.82
N ALA A 33 -7.73 -14.33 3.98
CA ALA A 33 -7.40 -15.70 4.41
C ALA A 33 -5.94 -15.86 4.81
N PHE A 34 -5.02 -15.18 4.13
CA PHE A 34 -3.57 -15.28 4.36
C PHE A 34 -3.00 -14.22 5.30
N ASP A 35 -3.79 -13.21 5.67
CA ASP A 35 -3.39 -12.18 6.64
C ASP A 35 -3.33 -12.79 8.05
N PRO A 36 -2.21 -12.67 8.78
CA PRO A 36 -2.05 -13.27 10.11
C PRO A 36 -2.87 -12.56 11.19
N ARG A 37 -3.44 -11.37 10.91
CA ARG A 37 -4.31 -10.64 11.84
C ARG A 37 -5.67 -11.32 11.94
N THR A 38 -6.34 -11.18 13.09
CA THR A 38 -7.75 -11.59 13.20
C THR A 38 -8.63 -10.75 12.24
N VAL A 39 -9.75 -11.32 11.81
CA VAL A 39 -10.73 -10.60 10.98
C VAL A 39 -11.18 -9.30 11.65
N GLY A 40 -11.41 -9.33 12.98
CA GLY A 40 -11.75 -8.13 13.75
C GLY A 40 -10.68 -7.04 13.65
N THR A 41 -9.40 -7.38 13.78
CA THR A 41 -8.29 -6.42 13.62
C THR A 41 -8.26 -5.84 12.20
N GLN A 42 -8.47 -6.67 11.18
CA GLN A 42 -8.49 -6.22 9.79
C GLN A 42 -9.65 -5.25 9.52
N ILE A 43 -10.82 -5.50 10.13
CA ILE A 43 -11.99 -4.60 10.05
C ILE A 43 -11.69 -3.29 10.76
N ASP A 44 -11.17 -3.33 12.00
CA ASP A 44 -10.81 -2.13 12.76
C ASP A 44 -9.81 -1.26 11.99
N ASP A 45 -8.73 -1.88 11.48
CA ASP A 45 -7.71 -1.20 10.68
C ASP A 45 -8.31 -0.56 9.41
N SER A 46 -9.24 -1.26 8.75
CA SER A 46 -9.93 -0.74 7.56
C SER A 46 -10.83 0.44 7.89
N ILE A 47 -11.52 0.42 9.04
CA ILE A 47 -12.34 1.52 9.53
C ILE A 47 -11.45 2.73 9.84
N MET A 48 -10.34 2.53 10.55
CA MET A 48 -9.37 3.57 10.87
C MET A 48 -8.80 4.22 9.60
N GLN A 49 -8.41 3.39 8.63
CA GLN A 49 -7.89 3.86 7.33
C GLN A 49 -8.91 4.72 6.58
N LYS A 50 -10.16 4.25 6.48
CA LYS A 50 -11.24 4.98 5.81
C LYS A 50 -11.59 6.28 6.54
N ASN A 51 -11.60 6.26 7.87
CA ASN A 51 -11.89 7.45 8.67
C ASN A 51 -10.85 8.56 8.40
N LEU A 52 -9.56 8.23 8.51
CA LEU A 52 -8.52 9.22 8.22
C LEU A 52 -8.57 9.68 6.77
N LEU A 53 -8.71 8.76 5.80
CA LEU A 53 -8.78 9.12 4.38
C LEU A 53 -9.96 10.08 4.10
N THR A 54 -11.14 9.82 4.67
CA THR A 54 -12.30 10.69 4.52
C THR A 54 -12.02 12.08 5.07
N ARG A 55 -11.43 12.18 6.27
CA ARG A 55 -11.07 13.48 6.87
C ARG A 55 -10.04 14.23 6.02
N LEU A 56 -9.04 13.52 5.47
CA LEU A 56 -8.04 14.11 4.57
C LEU A 56 -8.69 14.67 3.29
N VAL A 57 -9.56 13.89 2.65
CA VAL A 57 -10.25 14.31 1.42
C VAL A 57 -11.21 15.48 1.66
N LEU A 58 -11.85 15.53 2.83
CA LEU A 58 -12.69 16.67 3.22
C LEU A 58 -11.85 17.93 3.48
N ALA A 59 -10.63 17.80 3.98
CA ALA A 59 -9.72 18.92 4.15
C ALA A 59 -9.20 19.41 2.79
N GLU A 60 -8.68 18.50 1.97
CA GLU A 60 -8.13 18.80 0.64
C GLU A 60 -8.35 17.61 -0.32
N LYS A 61 -9.11 17.81 -1.37
CA LYS A 61 -9.44 16.73 -2.35
C LYS A 61 -8.21 16.10 -3.01
N LYS A 62 -7.12 16.86 -3.15
CA LYS A 62 -5.86 16.37 -3.74
C LYS A 62 -5.27 15.18 -2.97
N TYR A 63 -5.49 15.08 -1.65
CA TYR A 63 -4.96 14.00 -0.84
C TYR A 63 -5.48 12.62 -1.23
N LEU A 64 -6.61 12.53 -1.94
CA LEU A 64 -7.10 11.26 -2.48
C LEU A 64 -6.11 10.61 -3.47
N LEU A 65 -5.37 11.42 -4.21
CA LEU A 65 -4.42 10.96 -5.23
C LEU A 65 -2.96 11.05 -4.75
N ASP A 66 -2.68 12.03 -3.90
CA ASP A 66 -1.33 12.37 -3.49
C ASP A 66 -0.84 11.56 -2.27
N ILE A 67 -1.77 10.97 -1.49
CA ILE A 67 -1.45 10.27 -0.23
C ILE A 67 -1.86 8.80 -0.33
N ASP A 68 -0.92 7.91 -0.11
CA ASP A 68 -1.21 6.50 0.18
C ASP A 68 -1.18 6.24 1.69
N LEU A 69 -2.15 5.47 2.15
CA LEU A 69 -2.41 5.25 3.55
C LEU A 69 -2.65 3.77 3.82
N LYS A 70 -1.89 3.19 4.72
CA LYS A 70 -2.08 1.82 5.20
C LYS A 70 -2.16 1.80 6.72
N VAL A 71 -3.07 0.99 7.26
CA VAL A 71 -3.15 0.71 8.70
C VAL A 71 -2.92 -0.77 8.93
N ILE A 72 -2.03 -1.08 9.87
CA ILE A 72 -1.70 -2.45 10.28
C ILE A 72 -1.65 -2.49 11.79
N ASP A 73 -2.59 -3.21 12.40
CA ASP A 73 -2.68 -3.37 13.85
C ASP A 73 -2.67 -2.02 14.60
N GLY A 74 -3.47 -1.06 14.09
CA GLY A 74 -3.57 0.30 14.64
C GLY A 74 -2.38 1.21 14.36
N ARG A 75 -1.41 0.76 13.57
CA ARG A 75 -0.23 1.55 13.17
C ARG A 75 -0.45 2.12 11.77
N PHE A 76 -0.40 3.44 11.66
CA PHE A 76 -0.49 4.15 10.39
C PHE A 76 0.86 4.20 9.69
N PHE A 77 0.87 3.83 8.40
CA PHE A 77 1.96 4.02 7.45
C PHE A 77 1.46 4.92 6.35
N ILE A 78 2.08 6.09 6.22
CA ILE A 78 1.61 7.16 5.33
C ILE A 78 2.75 7.52 4.39
N THR A 79 2.52 7.38 3.08
CA THR A 79 3.43 7.79 2.01
C THR A 79 2.74 8.76 1.07
N GLY A 80 3.50 9.29 0.12
CA GLY A 80 2.99 10.21 -0.87
C GLY A 80 3.72 11.54 -0.87
N GLN A 81 3.06 12.57 -1.41
CA GLN A 81 3.67 13.88 -1.57
C GLN A 81 2.70 14.99 -1.20
N VAL A 82 3.22 16.05 -0.58
CA VAL A 82 2.49 17.28 -0.25
C VAL A 82 3.26 18.50 -0.72
N ASP A 83 2.60 19.64 -0.80
CA ASP A 83 3.20 20.86 -1.36
C ASP A 83 4.13 21.55 -0.36
N ASN A 84 3.90 21.37 0.96
CA ASN A 84 4.66 22.04 2.00
C ASN A 84 4.76 21.19 3.29
N PRO A 85 5.69 21.51 4.20
CA PRO A 85 5.88 20.79 5.46
C PRO A 85 4.69 20.88 6.42
N GLU A 86 3.93 21.97 6.38
CA GLU A 86 2.75 22.19 7.22
C GLU A 86 1.67 21.16 6.95
N GLU A 87 1.44 20.82 5.67
CA GLU A 87 0.49 19.77 5.27
C GLU A 87 0.90 18.41 5.85
N LYS A 88 2.19 18.07 5.80
CA LYS A 88 2.73 16.85 6.41
C LYS A 88 2.45 16.79 7.90
N LEU A 89 2.60 17.92 8.61
CA LEU A 89 2.33 18.01 10.04
C LEU A 89 0.84 17.85 10.35
N ILE A 90 -0.03 18.49 9.56
CA ILE A 90 -1.48 18.39 9.68
C ILE A 90 -1.93 16.93 9.49
N ILE A 91 -1.45 16.25 8.46
CA ILE A 91 -1.76 14.84 8.19
C ILE A 91 -1.32 13.95 9.37
N THR A 92 -0.12 14.19 9.91
CA THR A 92 0.38 13.47 11.09
C THR A 92 -0.53 13.64 12.29
N LYS A 93 -0.95 14.88 12.56
CA LYS A 93 -1.88 15.22 13.66
C LYS A 93 -3.22 14.50 13.48
N MET A 94 -3.82 14.58 12.29
CA MET A 94 -5.09 13.92 11.98
C MET A 94 -5.02 12.40 12.16
N ALA A 95 -3.87 11.79 11.84
CA ALA A 95 -3.64 10.37 12.06
C ALA A 95 -3.60 10.03 13.56
N TRP A 96 -2.91 10.81 14.38
CA TRP A 96 -2.89 10.63 15.84
C TRP A 96 -4.26 10.81 16.50
N GLU A 97 -5.09 11.71 15.99
CA GLU A 97 -6.45 11.96 16.47
C GLU A 97 -7.43 10.84 16.09
N THR A 98 -7.05 9.92 15.21
CA THR A 98 -7.91 8.79 14.82
C THR A 98 -7.96 7.77 15.96
N LYS A 99 -9.18 7.45 16.41
CA LYS A 99 -9.39 6.52 17.54
C LYS A 99 -8.77 5.15 17.24
N GLY A 100 -7.99 4.63 18.17
CA GLY A 100 -7.32 3.34 18.07
C GLY A 100 -5.89 3.43 17.50
N THR A 101 -5.39 4.63 17.19
CA THR A 101 -4.02 4.82 16.72
C THR A 101 -3.00 4.40 17.79
N ARG A 102 -2.12 3.50 17.42
CA ARG A 102 -1.00 3.02 18.26
C ARG A 102 0.31 3.69 17.88
N SER A 103 0.54 3.93 16.60
CA SER A 103 1.70 4.67 16.10
C SER A 103 1.42 5.27 14.72
N VAL A 104 2.17 6.29 14.37
CA VAL A 104 2.12 6.95 13.06
C VAL A 104 3.54 7.03 12.50
N ARG A 105 3.75 6.35 11.36
CA ARG A 105 4.93 6.53 10.53
C ARG A 105 4.56 7.34 9.30
N ASN A 106 5.06 8.56 9.24
CA ASN A 106 4.79 9.49 8.16
C ASN A 106 6.03 9.70 7.28
N ASP A 107 6.10 8.98 6.17
CA ASP A 107 7.16 9.05 5.17
C ASP A 107 6.77 9.94 3.95
N ILE A 108 5.75 10.82 4.11
CA ILE A 108 5.36 11.82 3.11
C ILE A 108 6.55 12.71 2.74
N LYS A 109 6.71 12.98 1.46
CA LYS A 109 7.72 13.87 0.89
C LYS A 109 7.10 15.21 0.48
N ILE A 110 7.90 16.25 0.50
CA ILE A 110 7.50 17.54 -0.07
C ILE A 110 7.67 17.45 -1.59
N LYS A 111 6.65 17.91 -2.35
CA LYS A 111 6.70 17.95 -3.80
C LYS A 111 7.88 18.78 -4.29
N GLU A 112 8.60 18.24 -5.23
CA GLU A 112 9.62 18.92 -6.00
C GLU A 112 9.17 19.01 -7.45
N ASN A 113 9.93 19.68 -8.30
CA ASN A 113 9.64 19.76 -9.73
C ASN A 113 9.48 18.34 -10.31
N PHE A 114 8.37 18.12 -11.03
CA PHE A 114 8.07 16.83 -11.63
C PHE A 114 9.17 16.41 -12.61
N ASN A 115 9.75 15.24 -12.36
CA ASN A 115 10.74 14.63 -13.25
C ASN A 115 10.21 13.30 -13.78
N PHE A 116 9.70 13.33 -15.01
CA PHE A 116 9.13 12.16 -15.69
C PHE A 116 10.06 10.95 -15.69
N LYS A 117 11.37 11.15 -15.92
CA LYS A 117 12.35 10.06 -15.96
C LYS A 117 12.50 9.36 -14.61
N ILE A 118 12.45 10.11 -13.49
CA ILE A 118 12.49 9.55 -12.15
C ILE A 118 11.21 8.78 -11.87
N SER A 119 10.04 9.35 -12.20
CA SER A 119 8.74 8.68 -11.96
C SER A 119 8.61 7.36 -12.72
N VAL A 120 9.11 7.27 -13.95
CA VAL A 120 9.15 6.01 -14.72
C VAL A 120 10.09 5.00 -14.07
N LYS A 121 11.25 5.43 -13.58
CA LYS A 121 12.19 4.55 -12.86
C LYS A 121 11.56 4.01 -11.58
N ASP A 122 10.92 4.85 -10.80
CA ASP A 122 10.24 4.45 -9.56
C ASP A 122 9.15 3.40 -9.84
N LEU A 123 8.37 3.58 -10.90
CA LEU A 123 7.37 2.60 -11.34
C LEU A 123 8.02 1.27 -11.72
N LEU A 124 9.13 1.29 -12.46
CA LEU A 124 9.85 0.07 -12.85
C LEU A 124 10.41 -0.66 -11.63
N ILE A 125 11.04 0.04 -10.69
CA ILE A 125 11.54 -0.51 -9.44
C ILE A 125 10.41 -1.20 -8.66
N THR A 126 9.28 -0.50 -8.45
CA THR A 126 8.11 -1.06 -7.76
C THR A 126 7.60 -2.33 -8.45
N SER A 127 7.51 -2.32 -9.79
CA SER A 127 7.00 -3.45 -10.57
C SER A 127 7.94 -4.64 -10.51
N GLN A 128 9.25 -4.42 -10.58
CA GLN A 128 10.27 -5.48 -10.46
C GLN A 128 10.22 -6.12 -9.08
N LEU A 129 10.19 -5.32 -8.00
CA LEU A 129 10.12 -5.87 -6.65
C LEU A 129 8.82 -6.64 -6.41
N ARG A 130 7.66 -6.09 -6.83
CA ARG A 130 6.38 -6.82 -6.72
C ARG A 130 6.44 -8.16 -7.44
N THR A 131 7.04 -8.21 -8.62
CA THR A 131 7.24 -9.45 -9.37
C THR A 131 8.15 -10.42 -8.61
N ALA A 132 9.29 -9.94 -8.11
CA ALA A 132 10.24 -10.76 -7.35
C ALA A 132 9.59 -11.42 -6.13
N ILE A 133 8.89 -10.64 -5.30
CA ILE A 133 8.24 -11.17 -4.09
C ILE A 133 7.05 -12.11 -4.39
N ILE A 134 6.32 -11.92 -5.51
CA ILE A 134 5.24 -12.84 -5.92
C ILE A 134 5.78 -14.20 -6.31
N PHE A 135 6.93 -14.26 -6.98
CA PHE A 135 7.56 -15.52 -7.40
C PHE A 135 8.41 -16.18 -6.33
N ASN A 136 8.80 -15.47 -5.28
CA ASN A 136 9.56 -16.03 -4.18
C ASN A 136 8.63 -16.82 -3.22
N LYS A 137 8.79 -18.16 -3.21
CA LYS A 137 7.95 -19.07 -2.43
C LYS A 137 8.05 -18.88 -0.91
N LYS A 138 9.09 -18.21 -0.42
CA LYS A 138 9.31 -17.93 1.00
C LYS A 138 8.56 -16.67 1.45
N ILE A 139 8.02 -15.89 0.52
CA ILE A 139 7.40 -14.60 0.81
C ILE A 139 5.89 -14.67 0.54
N LYS A 140 5.09 -14.25 1.53
CA LYS A 140 3.66 -14.05 1.37
C LYS A 140 3.38 -12.66 0.82
N ALA A 141 3.53 -12.50 -0.50
CA ALA A 141 3.48 -11.20 -1.19
C ALA A 141 2.24 -10.34 -0.86
N SER A 142 1.09 -10.97 -0.55
CA SER A 142 -0.15 -10.27 -0.15
C SER A 142 -0.04 -9.48 1.15
N ASN A 143 0.94 -9.78 1.98
CA ASN A 143 1.14 -9.16 3.28
C ASN A 143 1.96 -7.87 3.22
N TYR A 144 2.45 -7.50 2.03
CA TYR A 144 3.34 -6.36 1.87
C TYR A 144 2.73 -5.26 1.00
N ASN A 145 2.94 -4.02 1.41
CA ASN A 145 2.69 -2.82 0.63
C ASN A 145 4.04 -2.21 0.25
N ILE A 146 4.19 -1.89 -1.04
CA ILE A 146 5.45 -1.38 -1.60
C ILE A 146 5.14 -0.07 -2.31
N ASP A 147 5.93 0.94 -1.99
CA ASP A 147 5.96 2.22 -2.67
C ASP A 147 7.40 2.60 -3.00
N THR A 148 7.62 3.34 -4.08
CA THR A 148 8.96 3.81 -4.48
C THR A 148 8.90 5.30 -4.75
N TYR A 149 9.86 6.02 -4.19
CA TYR A 149 10.05 7.45 -4.43
C TYR A 149 11.53 7.78 -4.56
N LYS A 150 11.92 8.38 -5.70
CA LYS A 150 13.31 8.74 -6.03
C LYS A 150 14.27 7.57 -5.78
N LYS A 151 13.93 6.39 -6.32
CA LYS A 151 14.69 5.15 -6.23
C LYS A 151 14.84 4.59 -4.80
N LYS A 152 14.13 5.14 -3.81
CA LYS A 152 14.05 4.60 -2.46
C LYS A 152 12.79 3.79 -2.31
N ILE A 153 12.93 2.55 -1.90
CA ILE A 153 11.80 1.63 -1.69
C ILE A 153 11.30 1.78 -0.26
N TYR A 154 9.99 1.89 -0.10
CA TYR A 154 9.28 1.86 1.18
C TYR A 154 8.46 0.59 1.26
N ILE A 155 8.73 -0.27 2.25
CA ILE A 155 8.04 -1.54 2.44
C ILE A 155 7.34 -1.55 3.79
N TYR A 156 6.03 -1.79 3.79
CA TYR A 156 5.23 -1.97 4.99
C TYR A 156 4.53 -3.32 4.91
N GLY A 157 4.46 -4.04 6.01
CA GLY A 157 3.79 -5.33 5.98
C GLY A 157 3.94 -6.14 7.26
N ILE A 158 3.59 -7.41 7.14
CA ILE A 158 3.71 -8.39 8.21
C ILE A 158 4.43 -9.62 7.67
N ALA A 159 5.57 -9.94 8.26
CA ALA A 159 6.28 -11.18 8.01
C ALA A 159 5.86 -12.25 9.02
N GLN A 160 5.86 -13.50 8.60
CA GLN A 160 5.58 -14.63 9.47
C GLN A 160 6.68 -14.79 10.52
N ASP A 161 7.92 -14.60 10.10
CA ASP A 161 9.12 -14.72 10.93
C ASP A 161 10.24 -13.79 10.43
N ASN A 162 11.39 -13.83 11.11
CA ASN A 162 12.56 -13.04 10.75
C ASN A 162 13.17 -13.45 9.41
N ASP A 163 13.01 -14.69 8.98
CA ASP A 163 13.61 -15.17 7.74
C ASP A 163 12.83 -14.64 6.54
N GLU A 164 11.49 -14.65 6.59
CA GLU A 164 10.67 -14.00 5.58
C GLU A 164 10.95 -12.48 5.51
N ARG A 165 11.07 -11.81 6.68
CA ARG A 165 11.41 -10.37 6.73
C ARG A 165 12.74 -10.07 6.06
N LYS A 166 13.77 -10.86 6.34
CA LYS A 166 15.09 -10.71 5.70
C LYS A 166 15.02 -10.97 4.19
N GLU A 167 14.26 -11.99 3.78
CA GLU A 167 14.13 -12.35 2.36
C GLU A 167 13.48 -11.22 1.56
N VAL A 168 12.42 -10.59 2.08
CA VAL A 168 11.80 -9.41 1.44
C VAL A 168 12.78 -8.24 1.28
N ILE A 169 13.56 -7.96 2.32
CA ILE A 169 14.58 -6.90 2.28
C ILE A 169 15.70 -7.25 1.27
N ASN A 170 16.11 -8.51 1.20
CA ASN A 170 17.10 -8.99 0.25
C ASN A 170 16.62 -8.83 -1.20
N GLU A 171 15.37 -9.24 -1.50
CA GLU A 171 14.78 -9.03 -2.82
C GLU A 171 14.78 -7.55 -3.20
N ALA A 172 14.43 -6.67 -2.26
CA ALA A 172 14.41 -5.23 -2.51
C ALA A 172 15.81 -4.66 -2.80
N ASN A 173 16.82 -5.12 -2.06
CA ASN A 173 18.21 -4.68 -2.27
C ASN A 173 18.84 -5.17 -3.58
N GLN A 174 18.29 -6.22 -4.20
CA GLN A 174 18.76 -6.76 -5.47
C GLN A 174 18.16 -6.07 -6.69
N ILE A 175 17.13 -5.22 -6.50
CA ILE A 175 16.50 -4.49 -7.61
C ILE A 175 17.47 -3.44 -8.14
N LEU A 176 17.62 -3.41 -9.47
CA LEU A 176 18.50 -2.47 -10.16
C LEU A 176 18.07 -1.01 -9.92
N ASP A 177 19.04 -0.12 -9.84
CA ASP A 177 18.82 1.33 -9.66
C ASP A 177 18.24 1.73 -8.27
N VAL A 178 18.07 0.83 -7.32
CA VAL A 178 17.66 1.15 -5.95
C VAL A 178 18.80 1.82 -5.20
N GLU A 179 18.50 2.94 -4.54
CA GLU A 179 19.45 3.71 -3.72
C GLU A 179 19.32 3.39 -2.23
N ASP A 180 18.11 3.04 -1.78
CA ASP A 180 17.85 2.78 -0.36
C ASP A 180 16.58 1.93 -0.17
N VAL A 181 16.54 1.13 0.89
CA VAL A 181 15.37 0.31 1.27
C VAL A 181 14.95 0.64 2.70
N ILE A 182 13.78 1.27 2.82
CA ILE A 182 13.19 1.69 4.08
C ILE A 182 12.06 0.72 4.43
N SER A 183 12.33 -0.19 5.35
CA SER A 183 11.37 -1.22 5.74
C SER A 183 10.72 -0.94 7.09
N SER A 184 9.42 -1.24 7.20
CA SER A 184 8.63 -1.27 8.44
C SER A 184 7.77 -2.53 8.42
N ILE A 185 8.43 -3.66 8.54
CA ILE A 185 7.83 -4.98 8.50
C ILE A 185 7.69 -5.48 9.94
N LEU A 186 6.45 -5.66 10.38
CA LEU A 186 6.11 -6.24 11.68
C LEU A 186 6.24 -7.76 11.60
N LEU A 187 6.60 -8.39 12.70
CA LEU A 187 6.46 -9.83 12.85
C LEU A 187 5.07 -10.18 13.40
N ILE A 188 4.61 -11.40 13.13
CA ILE A 188 3.34 -11.89 13.69
C ILE A 188 3.33 -11.75 15.20
N GLU A 189 4.42 -12.07 15.87
CA GLU A 189 4.57 -11.97 17.33
C GLU A 189 4.43 -10.54 17.88
N GLU A 190 4.63 -9.53 17.04
CA GLU A 190 4.49 -8.11 17.40
C GLU A 190 3.06 -7.58 17.27
N LEU A 191 2.14 -8.39 16.77
CA LEU A 191 0.73 -8.00 16.59
C LEU A 191 -0.03 -8.11 17.92
N SER A 192 -0.94 -7.16 18.15
CA SER A 192 -1.77 -7.15 19.37
C SER A 192 -2.82 -8.26 19.40
N ARG A 193 -3.29 -8.67 18.22
CA ARG A 193 -4.29 -9.74 18.05
C ARG A 193 -3.90 -10.62 16.87
N GLN A 194 -3.53 -11.84 17.14
CA GLN A 194 -3.12 -12.84 16.14
C GLN A 194 -4.27 -13.80 15.85
N LYS A 195 -4.23 -14.46 14.70
CA LYS A 195 -5.02 -15.65 14.42
C LYS A 195 -4.36 -16.83 15.12
N ASN A 196 -5.15 -17.56 15.91
CA ASN A 196 -4.79 -18.87 16.43
C ASN A 196 -4.99 -19.93 15.35
#